data_69a6bf17f5abcb158ee5a8a1d618c970
#
_entry.id   69a6bf17f5abcb158ee5a8a1d618c970
#
_cell.length_a   1.000
_cell.length_b   1.000
_cell.length_c   1.000
_cell.angle_alpha   90.00
_cell.angle_beta   90.00
_cell.angle_gamma   90.00
#
_symmetry.space_group_name_H-M   'P 1'
#
loop_
_entity.id
_entity.type
_entity.pdbx_description
1 polymer ?
#
loop_
_entity_poly.entity_id
_entity_poly.type
_entity_poly.pdbx_seq_one_letter_code
_entity_poly.pdbx_strand_id
1 'polypeptide(L)'
;MALVNEHFLKLPGSYLFSDIAKKVNTFKITHPKQDIIRLGIGDVPQPLPQACIEAMHKAVEELASKDTFRGYGPEQGYDFLRNAIVDYYKRNGVDCIEPDEVFVSDGAKSDTGNITDLFAQDNVILIPDPVYPVYVDTNIMNGRNITYIDANAENNFLPMPDHNFHADVIYICSPNNPT
;
A
#
# COMPACT_ATOMS: atom_id res chain seq x y z
N MET A 1 34.08 -2.44 -3.33
CA MET A 1 33.23 -1.21 -3.24
C MET A 1 31.85 -1.64 -3.68
N ALA A 2 30.81 -1.31 -2.91
CA ALA A 2 29.44 -1.63 -3.31
C ALA A 2 29.01 -0.73 -4.48
N LEU A 3 28.31 -1.30 -5.44
CA LEU A 3 27.73 -0.57 -6.56
C LEU A 3 26.26 -0.25 -6.27
N VAL A 4 25.80 0.88 -6.77
CA VAL A 4 24.39 1.29 -6.65
C VAL A 4 23.56 0.54 -7.69
N ASN A 5 22.36 0.14 -7.34
CA ASN A 5 21.40 -0.39 -8.30
C ASN A 5 20.97 0.71 -9.28
N GLU A 6 21.40 0.58 -10.54
CA GLU A 6 21.17 1.60 -11.58
C GLU A 6 19.67 1.78 -11.93
N HIS A 7 18.82 0.82 -11.59
CA HIS A 7 17.37 0.97 -11.81
C HIS A 7 16.77 2.14 -11.02
N PHE A 8 17.38 2.51 -9.89
CA PHE A 8 16.97 3.69 -9.13
C PHE A 8 17.12 5.00 -9.88
N LEU A 9 18.02 5.05 -10.87
CA LEU A 9 18.20 6.22 -11.75
C LEU A 9 17.01 6.45 -12.69
N LYS A 10 16.14 5.45 -12.87
CA LYS A 10 14.93 5.54 -13.68
C LYS A 10 13.74 6.13 -12.91
N LEU A 11 13.85 6.22 -11.59
CA LEU A 11 12.81 6.84 -10.77
C LEU A 11 12.80 8.37 -10.95
N PRO A 12 11.63 9.02 -10.77
CA PRO A 12 11.58 10.48 -10.67
C PRO A 12 12.55 10.99 -9.61
N GLY A 13 13.27 12.06 -9.90
CA GLY A 13 14.30 12.62 -9.00
C GLY A 13 13.77 13.15 -7.66
N SER A 14 12.45 13.21 -7.49
CA SER A 14 11.78 13.60 -6.26
C SER A 14 10.44 12.89 -6.12
N TYR A 15 10.09 12.54 -4.87
CA TYR A 15 8.79 11.96 -4.55
C TYR A 15 7.69 13.03 -4.67
N LEU A 16 6.64 12.74 -5.43
CA LEU A 16 5.55 13.66 -5.77
C LEU A 16 5.02 14.46 -4.57
N PHE A 17 4.74 13.79 -3.47
CA PHE A 17 4.18 14.45 -2.28
C PHE A 17 5.17 15.41 -1.60
N SER A 18 6.46 15.14 -1.68
CA SER A 18 7.50 16.05 -1.18
C SER A 18 7.55 17.33 -1.99
N ASP A 19 7.40 17.24 -3.30
CA ASP A 19 7.37 18.42 -4.18
C ASP A 19 6.11 19.24 -4.00
N ILE A 20 4.96 18.59 -3.83
CA ILE A 20 3.70 19.27 -3.50
C ILE A 20 3.84 20.01 -2.17
N ALA A 21 4.41 19.40 -1.14
CA ALA A 21 4.63 20.03 0.16
C ALA A 21 5.53 21.28 0.05
N LYS A 22 6.63 21.21 -0.73
CA LYS A 22 7.49 22.35 -1.00
C LYS A 22 6.73 23.48 -1.72
N LYS A 23 5.96 23.16 -2.77
CA LYS A 23 5.15 24.13 -3.51
C LYS A 23 4.13 24.83 -2.61
N VAL A 24 3.42 24.06 -1.77
CA VAL A 24 2.46 24.60 -0.80
C VAL A 24 3.15 25.53 0.20
N ASN A 25 4.31 25.16 0.74
CA ASN A 25 5.05 26.00 1.67
C ASN A 25 5.53 27.30 1.01
N THR A 26 6.06 27.23 -0.21
CA THR A 26 6.45 28.42 -0.97
C THR A 26 5.25 29.33 -1.24
N PHE A 27 4.10 28.77 -1.63
CA PHE A 27 2.88 29.53 -1.86
C PHE A 27 2.39 30.25 -0.59
N LYS A 28 2.42 29.60 0.56
CA LYS A 28 2.04 30.21 1.85
C LYS A 28 2.93 31.42 2.20
N ILE A 29 4.24 31.32 1.93
CA ILE A 29 5.17 32.41 2.19
C ILE A 29 4.88 33.62 1.28
N THR A 30 4.60 33.36 0.01
CA THR A 30 4.36 34.41 -1.00
C THR A 30 2.93 34.97 -0.95
N HIS A 31 1.98 34.21 -0.39
CA HIS A 31 0.56 34.59 -0.31
C HIS A 31 0.01 34.37 1.11
N PRO A 32 0.51 35.08 2.14
CA PRO A 32 0.20 34.79 3.55
C PRO A 32 -1.26 35.04 3.95
N LYS A 33 -2.01 35.76 3.12
CA LYS A 33 -3.44 36.07 3.36
C LYS A 33 -4.41 35.15 2.63
N GLN A 34 -3.89 34.21 1.83
CA GLN A 34 -4.73 33.30 1.05
C GLN A 34 -4.87 31.95 1.75
N ASP A 35 -6.09 31.48 1.88
CA ASP A 35 -6.38 30.13 2.33
C ASP A 35 -6.09 29.11 1.24
N ILE A 36 -5.55 27.98 1.63
CA ILE A 36 -5.25 26.86 0.71
C ILE A 36 -6.19 25.71 1.02
N ILE A 37 -7.01 25.38 0.04
CA ILE A 37 -7.81 24.16 0.06
C ILE A 37 -6.93 23.01 -0.43
N ARG A 38 -6.70 22.01 0.43
CA ARG A 38 -5.87 20.86 0.11
C ARG A 38 -6.73 19.71 -0.40
N LEU A 39 -6.55 19.33 -1.66
CA LEU A 39 -7.26 18.22 -2.31
C LEU A 39 -6.30 17.11 -2.76
N GLY A 40 -5.04 17.15 -2.29
CA GLY A 40 -3.98 16.31 -2.84
C GLY A 40 -3.80 14.95 -2.16
N ILE A 41 -3.91 14.85 -0.84
CA ILE A 41 -3.70 13.62 -0.09
C ILE A 41 -4.98 13.29 0.65
N GLY A 42 -5.52 12.10 0.39
CA GLY A 42 -6.58 11.54 1.22
C GLY A 42 -6.01 11.20 2.60
N ASP A 43 -6.55 11.82 3.63
CA ASP A 43 -6.18 11.54 5.01
C ASP A 43 -7.39 10.98 5.76
N VAL A 44 -7.12 10.30 6.87
CA VAL A 44 -8.17 9.79 7.75
C VAL A 44 -8.57 10.90 8.73
N PRO A 45 -9.70 11.62 8.52
CA PRO A 45 -10.05 12.80 9.31
C PRO A 45 -10.70 12.45 10.65
N GLN A 46 -11.03 11.19 10.89
CA GLN A 46 -11.74 10.77 12.09
C GLN A 46 -10.77 10.16 13.11
N PRO A 47 -10.96 10.45 14.42
CA PRO A 47 -10.20 9.79 15.48
C PRO A 47 -10.51 8.29 15.52
N LEU A 48 -9.63 7.54 16.17
CA LEU A 48 -9.85 6.11 16.39
C LEU A 48 -11.15 5.88 17.21
N PRO A 49 -11.91 4.82 16.89
CA PRO A 49 -13.02 4.40 17.73
C PRO A 49 -12.57 4.09 19.15
N GLN A 50 -13.42 4.37 20.14
CA GLN A 50 -13.11 4.17 21.55
C GLN A 50 -12.68 2.71 21.85
N ALA A 51 -13.32 1.72 21.22
CA ALA A 51 -12.97 0.31 21.36
C ALA A 51 -11.52 0.01 20.93
N CYS A 52 -11.01 0.69 19.91
CA CYS A 52 -9.61 0.54 19.48
C CYS A 52 -8.65 1.11 20.53
N ILE A 53 -8.99 2.28 21.10
CA ILE A 53 -8.19 2.92 22.15
C ILE A 53 -8.10 2.03 23.38
N GLU A 54 -9.23 1.48 23.83
CA GLU A 54 -9.30 0.57 24.98
C GLU A 54 -8.49 -0.72 24.74
N ALA A 55 -8.59 -1.29 23.53
CA ALA A 55 -7.81 -2.47 23.18
C ALA A 55 -6.29 -2.19 23.17
N MET A 56 -5.88 -1.02 22.68
CA MET A 56 -4.47 -0.59 22.69
C MET A 56 -3.95 -0.40 24.12
N HIS A 57 -4.73 0.24 25.01
CA HIS A 57 -4.36 0.38 26.42
C HIS A 57 -4.20 -0.98 27.09
N LYS A 58 -5.15 -1.89 26.87
CA LYS A 58 -5.06 -3.27 27.40
C LYS A 58 -3.83 -4.00 26.89
N ALA A 59 -3.51 -3.87 25.59
CA ALA A 59 -2.31 -4.50 25.03
C ALA A 59 -1.00 -3.97 25.64
N VAL A 60 -0.95 -2.66 25.99
CA VAL A 60 0.20 -2.07 26.69
C VAL A 60 0.30 -2.61 28.12
N GLU A 61 -0.82 -2.74 28.84
CA GLU A 61 -0.84 -3.30 30.18
C GLU A 61 -0.37 -4.77 30.21
N GLU A 62 -0.73 -5.56 29.20
CA GLU A 62 -0.26 -6.94 29.04
C GLU A 62 1.27 -7.04 28.97
N LEU A 63 1.96 -6.02 28.46
CA LEU A 63 3.43 -6.01 28.38
C LEU A 63 4.10 -5.81 29.76
N ALA A 64 3.38 -5.32 30.77
CA ALA A 64 3.90 -5.05 32.09
C ALA A 64 4.05 -6.31 32.96
N SER A 65 3.40 -7.42 32.61
CA SER A 65 3.43 -8.67 33.38
C SER A 65 4.18 -9.76 32.64
N LYS A 66 5.03 -10.49 33.38
CA LYS A 66 5.79 -11.63 32.83
C LYS A 66 4.88 -12.70 32.24
N ASP A 67 3.69 -12.89 32.78
CA ASP A 67 2.76 -13.96 32.38
C ASP A 67 2.00 -13.61 31.09
N THR A 68 1.90 -12.33 30.78
CA THR A 68 1.19 -11.83 29.60
C THR A 68 2.09 -11.15 28.59
N PHE A 69 3.35 -10.93 28.94
CA PHE A 69 4.34 -10.35 28.04
C PHE A 69 4.52 -11.22 26.79
N ARG A 70 4.52 -10.58 25.63
CA ARG A 70 4.72 -11.21 24.34
C ARG A 70 6.01 -10.70 23.72
N GLY A 71 6.95 -11.61 23.51
CA GLY A 71 8.19 -11.33 22.77
C GLY A 71 7.97 -11.46 21.27
N TYR A 72 8.85 -12.17 20.58
CA TYR A 72 8.65 -12.47 19.16
C TYR A 72 7.40 -13.30 18.96
N GLY A 73 6.49 -12.80 18.11
CA GLY A 73 5.30 -13.55 17.72
C GLY A 73 5.60 -14.60 16.64
N PRO A 74 4.59 -15.42 16.28
CA PRO A 74 4.68 -16.29 15.11
C PRO A 74 4.90 -15.46 13.83
N GLU A 75 5.67 -16.00 12.88
CA GLU A 75 6.03 -15.31 11.62
C GLU A 75 4.82 -14.81 10.82
N GLN A 76 3.75 -15.60 10.79
CA GLN A 76 2.51 -15.22 10.10
C GLN A 76 1.61 -14.28 10.92
N GLY A 77 1.90 -14.08 12.18
CA GLY A 77 1.04 -13.35 13.13
C GLY A 77 0.33 -14.30 14.11
N TYR A 78 -0.22 -13.73 15.18
CA TYR A 78 -0.91 -14.50 16.22
C TYR A 78 -2.20 -15.13 15.70
N ASP A 79 -2.48 -16.34 16.12
CA ASP A 79 -3.68 -17.13 15.71
C ASP A 79 -4.97 -16.38 16.01
N PHE A 80 -5.08 -15.71 17.15
CA PHE A 80 -6.29 -14.96 17.48
C PHE A 80 -6.58 -13.85 16.47
N LEU A 81 -5.54 -13.20 15.91
CA LEU A 81 -5.71 -12.14 14.92
C LEU A 81 -6.02 -12.74 13.54
N ARG A 82 -5.31 -13.79 13.14
CA ARG A 82 -5.56 -14.48 11.86
C ARG A 82 -6.98 -15.03 11.79
N ASN A 83 -7.44 -15.69 12.86
CA ASN A 83 -8.82 -16.17 12.96
C ASN A 83 -9.83 -15.02 12.92
N ALA A 84 -9.57 -13.89 13.62
CA ALA A 84 -10.47 -12.75 13.58
C ALA A 84 -10.58 -12.12 12.18
N ILE A 85 -9.49 -12.14 11.40
CA ILE A 85 -9.47 -11.69 10.01
C ILE A 85 -10.32 -12.62 9.14
N VAL A 86 -10.15 -13.93 9.26
CA VAL A 86 -10.96 -14.94 8.55
C VAL A 86 -12.45 -14.79 8.88
N ASP A 87 -12.79 -14.64 10.17
CA ASP A 87 -14.16 -14.42 10.61
C ASP A 87 -14.75 -13.10 10.06
N TYR A 88 -13.92 -12.06 9.92
CA TYR A 88 -14.35 -10.82 9.28
C TYR A 88 -14.72 -11.06 7.81
N TYR A 89 -13.89 -11.77 7.07
CA TYR A 89 -14.17 -12.11 5.68
C TYR A 89 -15.42 -12.97 5.54
N LYS A 90 -15.59 -14.01 6.37
CA LYS A 90 -16.78 -14.86 6.40
C LYS A 90 -18.08 -14.07 6.63
N ARG A 91 -18.07 -13.12 7.57
CA ARG A 91 -19.22 -12.22 7.82
C ARG A 91 -19.55 -11.32 6.64
N ASN A 92 -18.58 -11.06 5.76
CA ASN A 92 -18.76 -10.27 4.53
C ASN A 92 -18.94 -11.11 3.27
N GLY A 93 -19.25 -12.40 3.42
CA GLY A 93 -19.60 -13.29 2.31
C GLY A 93 -18.41 -13.93 1.59
N VAL A 94 -17.21 -13.88 2.16
CA VAL A 94 -16.00 -14.55 1.64
C VAL A 94 -15.62 -15.65 2.62
N ASP A 95 -15.93 -16.90 2.29
CA ASP A 95 -15.77 -18.08 3.15
C ASP A 95 -14.65 -19.04 2.73
N CYS A 96 -13.90 -18.68 1.69
CA CYS A 96 -12.85 -19.51 1.11
C CYS A 96 -11.44 -19.24 1.66
N ILE A 97 -11.28 -18.38 2.68
CA ILE A 97 -9.99 -18.05 3.27
C ILE A 97 -9.80 -18.86 4.54
N GLU A 98 -8.66 -19.54 4.63
CA GLU A 98 -8.27 -20.30 5.82
C GLU A 98 -7.22 -19.53 6.64
N PRO A 99 -7.10 -19.76 7.95
CA PRO A 99 -6.18 -19.00 8.81
C PRO A 99 -4.70 -19.11 8.43
N ASP A 100 -4.28 -20.19 7.78
CA ASP A 100 -2.91 -20.42 7.33
C ASP A 100 -2.58 -19.66 6.03
N GLU A 101 -3.57 -19.10 5.36
CA GLU A 101 -3.41 -18.21 4.21
C GLU A 101 -3.28 -16.72 4.61
N VAL A 102 -3.42 -16.41 5.91
CA VAL A 102 -3.34 -15.04 6.43
C VAL A 102 -1.96 -14.76 6.97
N PHE A 103 -1.31 -13.72 6.44
CA PHE A 103 -0.02 -13.21 6.89
C PHE A 103 -0.19 -11.77 7.38
N VAL A 104 0.18 -11.52 8.64
CA VAL A 104 0.09 -10.19 9.25
C VAL A 104 1.40 -9.45 9.07
N SER A 105 1.34 -8.24 8.55
CA SER A 105 2.49 -7.37 8.33
C SER A 105 2.30 -5.99 8.95
N ASP A 106 3.25 -5.11 8.76
CA ASP A 106 3.20 -3.71 9.18
C ASP A 106 2.43 -2.80 8.19
N GLY A 107 1.83 -3.37 7.15
CA GLY A 107 0.92 -2.69 6.24
C GLY A 107 1.11 -3.04 4.77
N ALA A 108 0.06 -2.83 3.99
CA ALA A 108 -0.01 -3.19 2.57
C ALA A 108 1.11 -2.57 1.71
N LYS A 109 1.64 -1.42 2.08
CA LYS A 109 2.76 -0.81 1.34
C LYS A 109 4.04 -1.63 1.45
N SER A 110 4.35 -2.13 2.64
CA SER A 110 5.48 -3.04 2.87
C SER A 110 5.28 -4.35 2.12
N ASP A 111 4.09 -4.92 2.19
CA ASP A 111 3.76 -6.15 1.45
C ASP A 111 3.90 -5.98 -0.05
N THR A 112 3.44 -4.84 -0.60
CA THR A 112 3.59 -4.53 -2.02
C THR A 112 5.06 -4.48 -2.46
N GLY A 113 5.95 -4.02 -1.58
CA GLY A 113 7.39 -4.05 -1.82
C GLY A 113 7.97 -5.45 -1.70
N ASN A 114 7.67 -6.14 -0.61
CA ASN A 114 8.27 -7.43 -0.27
C ASN A 114 7.84 -8.56 -1.21
N ILE A 115 6.58 -8.56 -1.66
CA ILE A 115 6.07 -9.59 -2.58
C ILE A 115 6.83 -9.62 -3.91
N THR A 116 7.46 -8.50 -4.29
CA THR A 116 8.24 -8.44 -5.51
C THR A 116 9.44 -9.40 -5.49
N ASP A 117 9.97 -9.74 -4.31
CA ASP A 117 11.10 -10.65 -4.16
C ASP A 117 10.75 -12.12 -4.49
N LEU A 118 9.45 -12.45 -4.49
CA LEU A 118 8.96 -13.79 -4.86
C LEU A 118 8.97 -14.03 -6.37
N PHE A 119 9.02 -12.98 -7.18
CA PHE A 119 8.89 -13.06 -8.62
C PHE A 119 10.20 -12.80 -9.33
N ALA A 120 10.46 -13.54 -10.41
CA ALA A 120 11.62 -13.32 -11.26
C ALA A 120 11.62 -11.92 -11.89
N GLN A 121 12.81 -11.41 -12.18
CA GLN A 121 12.98 -10.05 -12.70
C GLN A 121 12.41 -9.88 -14.11
N ASP A 122 12.36 -10.93 -14.90
CA ASP A 122 11.89 -10.94 -16.29
C ASP A 122 10.36 -11.01 -16.42
N ASN A 123 9.62 -11.14 -15.32
CA ASN A 123 8.17 -11.09 -15.34
C ASN A 123 7.66 -9.73 -15.84
N VAL A 124 6.62 -9.80 -16.67
CA VAL A 124 5.92 -8.63 -17.20
C VAL A 124 4.83 -8.22 -16.21
N ILE A 125 4.85 -6.96 -15.81
CA ILE A 125 3.91 -6.39 -14.84
C ILE A 125 2.88 -5.54 -15.56
N LEU A 126 1.59 -5.77 -15.31
CA LEU A 126 0.49 -4.94 -15.80
C LEU A 126 -0.03 -4.04 -14.68
N ILE A 127 -0.04 -2.74 -14.92
CA ILE A 127 -0.45 -1.73 -13.95
C ILE A 127 -1.44 -0.76 -14.59
N PRO A 128 -2.61 -0.46 -13.97
CA PRO A 128 -3.47 0.63 -14.40
C PRO A 128 -2.78 2.00 -14.28
N ASP A 129 -3.11 2.93 -15.19
CA ASP A 129 -2.62 4.31 -15.14
C ASP A 129 -3.83 5.27 -15.24
N PRO A 130 -4.05 6.16 -14.25
CA PRO A 130 -3.22 6.42 -13.08
C PRO A 130 -3.38 5.41 -11.93
N VAL A 131 -2.33 5.30 -11.11
CA VAL A 131 -2.28 4.37 -9.99
C VAL A 131 -1.44 4.96 -8.84
N TYR A 132 -1.53 4.34 -7.67
CA TYR A 132 -0.64 4.66 -6.56
C TYR A 132 0.83 4.38 -6.92
N PRO A 133 1.73 5.37 -6.81
CA PRO A 133 3.10 5.28 -7.36
C PRO A 133 3.91 4.08 -6.88
N VAL A 134 3.63 3.57 -5.69
CA VAL A 134 4.39 2.45 -5.09
C VAL A 134 4.38 1.21 -5.97
N TYR A 135 3.29 0.91 -6.67
CA TYR A 135 3.23 -0.26 -7.57
C TYR A 135 4.20 -0.12 -8.74
N VAL A 136 4.36 1.09 -9.24
CA VAL A 136 5.30 1.39 -10.33
C VAL A 136 6.74 1.43 -9.80
N ASP A 137 6.96 2.20 -8.75
CA ASP A 137 8.31 2.46 -8.21
C ASP A 137 8.99 1.17 -7.77
N THR A 138 8.29 0.28 -7.05
CA THR A 138 8.87 -0.99 -6.59
C THR A 138 9.27 -1.90 -7.73
N ASN A 139 8.49 -1.95 -8.81
CA ASN A 139 8.83 -2.75 -9.99
C ASN A 139 9.97 -2.13 -10.81
N ILE A 140 10.04 -0.80 -10.92
CA ILE A 140 11.19 -0.11 -11.53
C ILE A 140 12.47 -0.40 -10.74
N MET A 141 12.45 -0.30 -9.40
CA MET A 141 13.60 -0.60 -8.55
C MET A 141 14.14 -2.01 -8.75
N ASN A 142 13.24 -2.96 -9.01
CA ASN A 142 13.57 -4.35 -9.29
C ASN A 142 13.94 -4.62 -10.77
N GLY A 143 13.90 -3.60 -11.64
CA GLY A 143 14.27 -3.70 -13.05
C GLY A 143 13.27 -4.43 -13.93
N ARG A 144 12.00 -4.57 -13.49
CA ARG A 144 10.96 -5.27 -14.25
C ARG A 144 10.38 -4.41 -15.37
N ASN A 145 9.86 -5.07 -16.39
CA ASN A 145 9.12 -4.43 -17.46
C ASN A 145 7.68 -4.18 -17.01
N ILE A 146 7.21 -2.95 -17.20
CA ILE A 146 5.85 -2.54 -16.86
C ILE A 146 5.08 -2.26 -18.14
N THR A 147 3.92 -2.88 -18.27
CA THR A 147 2.89 -2.54 -19.26
C THR A 147 1.79 -1.76 -18.55
N TYR A 148 1.39 -0.64 -19.13
CA TYR A 148 0.32 0.18 -18.58
C TYR A 148 -0.99 -0.06 -19.31
N ILE A 149 -2.10 0.04 -18.57
CA ILE A 149 -3.45 0.02 -19.11
C ILE A 149 -4.17 1.28 -18.63
N ASP A 150 -4.69 2.05 -19.59
CA ASP A 150 -5.33 3.33 -19.29
C ASP A 150 -6.61 3.14 -18.47
N ALA A 151 -6.75 3.98 -17.44
CA ALA A 151 -7.94 4.14 -16.64
C ALA A 151 -8.35 5.61 -16.65
N ASN A 152 -9.10 6.03 -17.64
CA ASN A 152 -9.45 7.42 -17.91
C ASN A 152 -10.96 7.62 -18.05
N ALA A 153 -11.38 8.86 -18.34
CA ALA A 153 -12.81 9.19 -18.48
C ALA A 153 -13.50 8.46 -19.65
N GLU A 154 -12.77 8.08 -20.69
CA GLU A 154 -13.34 7.40 -21.86
C GLU A 154 -13.79 5.98 -21.54
N ASN A 155 -13.09 5.31 -20.59
CA ASN A 155 -13.45 3.97 -20.14
C ASN A 155 -14.05 3.95 -18.71
N ASN A 156 -14.55 5.11 -18.24
CA ASN A 156 -15.10 5.27 -16.88
C ASN A 156 -14.14 4.86 -15.77
N PHE A 157 -12.83 5.03 -15.97
CA PHE A 157 -11.77 4.62 -15.07
C PHE A 157 -11.77 3.10 -14.77
N LEU A 158 -12.29 2.29 -15.69
CA LEU A 158 -12.31 0.83 -15.60
C LEU A 158 -11.27 0.24 -16.56
N PRO A 159 -10.07 -0.08 -16.07
CA PRO A 159 -9.02 -0.67 -16.89
C PRO A 159 -9.37 -2.12 -17.20
N MET A 160 -9.87 -2.38 -18.40
CA MET A 160 -10.21 -3.73 -18.87
C MET A 160 -9.12 -4.21 -19.83
N PRO A 161 -8.34 -5.23 -19.46
CA PRO A 161 -7.36 -5.81 -20.36
C PRO A 161 -8.06 -6.48 -21.54
N ASP A 162 -7.49 -6.37 -22.72
CA ASP A 162 -7.88 -7.13 -23.89
C ASP A 162 -6.96 -8.37 -24.09
N HIS A 163 -7.25 -9.16 -25.12
CA HIS A 163 -6.49 -10.38 -25.41
C HIS A 163 -5.05 -10.12 -25.90
N ASN A 164 -4.67 -8.86 -26.14
CA ASN A 164 -3.34 -8.49 -26.60
C ASN A 164 -2.36 -8.22 -25.45
N PHE A 165 -2.87 -8.10 -24.21
CA PHE A 165 -2.02 -7.94 -23.05
C PHE A 165 -1.45 -9.29 -22.61
N HIS A 166 -0.13 -9.34 -22.51
CA HIS A 166 0.58 -10.40 -21.81
C HIS A 166 1.12 -9.83 -20.50
N ALA A 167 0.78 -10.45 -19.40
CA ALA A 167 1.29 -10.10 -18.09
C ALA A 167 1.41 -11.35 -17.20
N ASP A 168 2.47 -11.39 -16.42
CA ASP A 168 2.70 -12.45 -15.42
C ASP A 168 2.13 -12.04 -14.06
N VAL A 169 2.14 -10.72 -13.77
CA VAL A 169 1.59 -10.14 -12.53
C VAL A 169 0.74 -8.94 -12.87
N ILE A 170 -0.46 -8.89 -12.29
CA ILE A 170 -1.42 -7.79 -12.47
C ILE A 170 -1.67 -7.14 -11.14
N TYR A 171 -1.49 -5.80 -11.06
CA TYR A 171 -1.88 -5.00 -9.90
C TYR A 171 -3.31 -4.51 -10.07
N ILE A 172 -4.15 -4.78 -9.06
CA ILE A 172 -5.53 -4.30 -8.99
C ILE A 172 -5.73 -3.59 -7.66
N CYS A 173 -6.20 -2.36 -7.70
CA CYS A 173 -6.56 -1.57 -6.52
C CYS A 173 -8.03 -1.17 -6.64
N SER A 174 -8.86 -1.59 -5.69
CA SER A 174 -10.29 -1.28 -5.69
C SER A 174 -10.79 -1.02 -4.25
N PRO A 175 -11.31 0.16 -3.97
CA PRO A 175 -11.31 1.37 -4.78
C PRO A 175 -9.90 1.79 -5.21
N ASN A 176 -9.75 2.33 -6.44
CA ASN A 176 -8.43 2.73 -6.92
C ASN A 176 -7.94 4.02 -6.25
N ASN A 177 -6.62 4.17 -6.18
CA ASN A 177 -5.95 5.41 -5.81
C ASN A 177 -5.11 5.87 -7.03
N PRO A 178 -5.41 7.04 -7.67
CA PRO A 178 -6.25 8.15 -7.17
C PRO A 178 -7.69 8.24 -7.76
N THR A 179 -8.14 7.30 -8.56
CA THR A 179 -9.42 7.41 -9.31
C THR A 179 -10.51 6.51 -8.78
#